data_8adadef35fd163d58dc317478627b11f
#
_entry.id   8adadef35fd163d58dc317478627b11f
#
_cell.length_a   1.000
_cell.length_b   1.000
_cell.length_c   1.000
_cell.angle_alpha   90.00
_cell.angle_beta   90.00
_cell.angle_gamma   90.00
#
_symmetry.space_group_name_H-M   'P 1'
#
loop_
_entity.id
_entity.type
_entity.pdbx_description
1 polymer ?
#
loop_
_entity_poly.entity_id
_entity_poly.type
_entity_poly.pdbx_seq_one_letter_code
_entity_poly.pdbx_strand_id
1 'polypeptide(L)'
;LSNHEGELLDWLDDHGVEDGWDFSGTLAVAGIQPDDLEKIAATAPKDTLGEAIRWLTKSFTAQDLAGAIVLSASSISKLVNAAKSFSFKDRDAGQNVDVHQGIEDTITILGNRLKQGIEVVRVFDQELPRIMAPGSELNQVWMNLLDNSIDALGNKGTIIISTRQEDGNIVVEIPDNGSGIPQEIQ
;
A
#
# COMPACT_ATOMS: atom_id res chain seq x y z
N LEU A 1 -2.42 -27.59 0.30
CA LEU A 1 -3.33 -27.24 1.40
C LEU A 1 -2.49 -26.96 2.65
N SER A 2 -2.77 -25.89 3.37
CA SER A 2 -2.18 -25.70 4.70
C SER A 2 -2.72 -26.76 5.65
N ASN A 3 -1.97 -27.10 6.72
CA ASN A 3 -2.45 -28.09 7.69
C ASN A 3 -3.85 -27.71 8.23
N HIS A 4 -4.05 -26.44 8.48
CA HIS A 4 -5.29 -25.87 8.97
C HIS A 4 -6.47 -25.99 7.97
N GLU A 5 -6.23 -25.78 6.68
CA GLU A 5 -7.24 -25.96 5.64
C GLU A 5 -7.65 -27.43 5.49
N GLY A 6 -6.70 -28.36 5.69
CA GLY A 6 -6.97 -29.79 5.73
C GLY A 6 -7.87 -30.19 6.89
N GLU A 7 -7.59 -29.70 8.10
CA GLU A 7 -8.42 -29.96 9.29
C GLU A 7 -9.86 -29.47 9.13
N LEU A 8 -10.03 -28.30 8.50
CA LEU A 8 -11.36 -27.77 8.21
C LEU A 8 -12.10 -28.60 7.15
N LEU A 9 -11.39 -29.06 6.12
CA LEU A 9 -11.96 -29.92 5.08
C LEU A 9 -12.44 -31.24 5.67
N ASP A 10 -11.60 -31.90 6.48
CA ASP A 10 -11.93 -33.16 7.16
C ASP A 10 -13.18 -32.98 8.03
N TRP A 11 -13.25 -31.86 8.79
CA TRP A 11 -14.42 -31.56 9.61
C TRP A 11 -15.70 -31.40 8.78
N LEU A 12 -15.62 -30.68 7.63
CA LEU A 12 -16.76 -30.46 6.73
C LEU A 12 -17.25 -31.76 6.12
N ASP A 13 -16.36 -32.66 5.74
CA ASP A 13 -16.69 -33.98 5.17
C ASP A 13 -17.34 -34.88 6.24
N ASP A 14 -16.80 -34.91 7.46
CA ASP A 14 -17.33 -35.68 8.57
C ASP A 14 -18.78 -35.25 8.96
N HIS A 15 -19.09 -33.97 8.72
CA HIS A 15 -20.43 -33.42 8.99
C HIS A 15 -21.36 -33.40 7.76
N GLY A 16 -20.92 -34.02 6.65
CA GLY A 16 -21.73 -34.18 5.44
C GLY A 16 -22.05 -32.88 4.72
N VAL A 17 -21.17 -31.89 4.85
CA VAL A 17 -21.27 -30.60 4.10
C VAL A 17 -20.80 -30.82 2.68
N GLU A 18 -21.71 -30.82 1.74
CA GLU A 18 -21.39 -30.92 0.31
C GLU A 18 -20.52 -29.72 -0.13
N ASP A 19 -19.60 -29.98 -1.06
CA ASP A 19 -18.66 -28.97 -1.59
C ASP A 19 -17.72 -28.36 -0.52
N GLY A 20 -17.38 -29.08 0.55
CA GLY A 20 -16.51 -28.61 1.65
C GLY A 20 -15.16 -28.08 1.18
N TRP A 21 -14.62 -28.63 0.08
CA TRP A 21 -13.38 -28.18 -0.54
C TRP A 21 -13.45 -26.72 -1.05
N ASP A 22 -14.63 -26.23 -1.48
CA ASP A 22 -14.85 -24.84 -1.90
C ASP A 22 -14.82 -23.87 -0.71
N PHE A 23 -15.08 -24.38 0.49
CA PHE A 23 -15.24 -23.56 1.70
C PHE A 23 -14.01 -23.53 2.58
N SER A 24 -13.26 -24.65 2.65
CA SER A 24 -12.15 -24.83 3.58
C SER A 24 -11.08 -23.73 3.46
N GLY A 25 -10.70 -23.35 2.25
CA GLY A 25 -9.73 -22.28 2.00
C GLY A 25 -10.20 -20.92 2.50
N THR A 26 -11.46 -20.55 2.25
CA THR A 26 -12.03 -19.28 2.70
C THR A 26 -12.16 -19.23 4.21
N LEU A 27 -12.60 -20.32 4.84
CA LEU A 27 -12.72 -20.42 6.29
C LEU A 27 -11.35 -20.36 6.97
N ALA A 28 -10.34 -21.01 6.39
CA ALA A 28 -8.96 -20.95 6.89
C ALA A 28 -8.39 -19.53 6.86
N VAL A 29 -8.58 -18.81 5.74
CA VAL A 29 -8.15 -17.40 5.60
C VAL A 29 -8.89 -16.49 6.58
N ALA A 30 -10.18 -16.76 6.83
CA ALA A 30 -10.96 -16.03 7.82
C ALA A 30 -10.58 -16.35 9.28
N GLY A 31 -9.66 -17.31 9.51
CA GLY A 31 -9.19 -17.71 10.84
C GLY A 31 -10.17 -18.59 11.63
N ILE A 32 -11.18 -19.15 10.95
CA ILE A 32 -12.15 -20.07 11.56
C ILE A 32 -11.45 -21.37 11.96
N GLN A 33 -11.72 -21.84 13.17
CA GLN A 33 -11.19 -23.10 13.69
C GLN A 33 -12.29 -24.19 13.65
N PRO A 34 -11.92 -25.48 13.60
CA PRO A 34 -12.91 -26.57 13.70
C PRO A 34 -13.83 -26.45 14.91
N ASP A 35 -13.32 -25.99 16.06
CA ASP A 35 -14.10 -25.73 17.27
C ASP A 35 -15.20 -24.67 17.08
N ASP A 36 -15.00 -23.69 16.18
CA ASP A 36 -16.01 -22.69 15.88
C ASP A 36 -17.13 -23.26 15.01
N LEU A 37 -16.77 -24.13 14.07
CA LEU A 37 -17.74 -24.88 13.26
C LEU A 37 -18.55 -25.82 14.13
N GLU A 38 -17.95 -26.47 15.14
CA GLU A 38 -18.66 -27.33 16.10
C GLU A 38 -19.72 -26.57 16.90
N LYS A 39 -19.42 -25.33 17.32
CA LYS A 39 -20.40 -24.45 17.98
C LYS A 39 -21.58 -24.12 17.06
N ILE A 40 -21.33 -23.92 15.78
CA ILE A 40 -22.37 -23.67 14.76
C ILE A 40 -23.21 -24.95 14.61
N ALA A 41 -22.57 -26.11 14.45
CA ALA A 41 -23.26 -27.39 14.29
C ALA A 41 -24.11 -27.75 15.50
N ALA A 42 -23.68 -27.37 16.71
CA ALA A 42 -24.45 -27.60 17.94
C ALA A 42 -25.74 -26.76 18.02
N THR A 43 -25.84 -25.67 17.31
CA THR A 43 -26.97 -24.73 17.33
C THR A 43 -27.84 -24.79 16.08
N ALA A 44 -27.26 -25.15 14.93
CA ALA A 44 -27.99 -25.27 13.67
C ALA A 44 -28.72 -26.64 13.55
N PRO A 45 -29.93 -26.67 12.99
CA PRO A 45 -30.54 -27.92 12.59
C PRO A 45 -29.64 -28.66 11.58
N LYS A 46 -29.58 -30.02 11.70
CA LYS A 46 -28.64 -30.81 10.86
C LYS A 46 -28.85 -30.64 9.36
N ASP A 47 -30.09 -30.46 8.95
CA ASP A 47 -30.50 -30.27 7.55
C ASP A 47 -30.16 -28.84 7.00
N THR A 48 -29.81 -27.90 7.86
CA THR A 48 -29.48 -26.52 7.48
C THR A 48 -27.99 -26.16 7.68
N LEU A 49 -27.19 -27.07 8.25
CA LEU A 49 -25.77 -26.79 8.54
C LEU A 49 -24.98 -26.42 7.30
N GLY A 50 -25.13 -27.17 6.21
CA GLY A 50 -24.45 -26.88 4.94
C GLY A 50 -24.82 -25.51 4.37
N GLU A 51 -26.10 -25.12 4.47
CA GLU A 51 -26.55 -23.80 4.04
C GLU A 51 -25.96 -22.66 4.91
N ALA A 52 -25.90 -22.90 6.22
CA ALA A 52 -25.31 -21.93 7.16
C ALA A 52 -23.83 -21.71 6.88
N ILE A 53 -23.06 -22.77 6.65
CA ILE A 53 -21.64 -22.69 6.29
C ILE A 53 -21.45 -22.01 4.94
N ARG A 54 -22.26 -22.33 3.94
CA ARG A 54 -22.24 -21.68 2.64
C ARG A 54 -22.53 -20.17 2.74
N TRP A 55 -23.50 -19.81 3.56
CA TRP A 55 -23.82 -18.39 3.81
C TRP A 55 -22.66 -17.68 4.51
N LEU A 56 -22.06 -18.29 5.53
CA LEU A 56 -20.93 -17.76 6.27
C LEU A 56 -19.73 -17.52 5.34
N THR A 57 -19.37 -18.52 4.53
CA THR A 57 -18.25 -18.43 3.56
C THR A 57 -18.47 -17.33 2.53
N LYS A 58 -19.69 -17.23 1.97
CA LYS A 58 -20.04 -16.14 1.04
C LYS A 58 -19.98 -14.77 1.71
N SER A 59 -20.34 -14.68 2.99
CA SER A 59 -20.25 -13.43 3.74
C SER A 59 -18.80 -12.99 3.95
N PHE A 60 -17.89 -13.91 4.28
CA PHE A 60 -16.46 -13.62 4.36
C PHE A 60 -15.90 -13.18 3.01
N THR A 61 -16.19 -13.91 1.94
CA THR A 61 -15.76 -13.54 0.59
C THR A 61 -16.25 -12.14 0.20
N ALA A 62 -17.50 -11.82 0.49
CA ALA A 62 -18.07 -10.51 0.21
C ALA A 62 -17.37 -9.39 1.02
N GLN A 63 -17.04 -9.66 2.28
CA GLN A 63 -16.35 -8.73 3.15
C GLN A 63 -14.91 -8.47 2.66
N ASP A 64 -14.18 -9.50 2.25
CA ASP A 64 -12.83 -9.39 1.69
C ASP A 64 -12.83 -8.59 0.38
N LEU A 65 -13.77 -8.89 -0.51
CA LEU A 65 -13.94 -8.13 -1.77
C LEU A 65 -14.28 -6.67 -1.51
N ALA A 66 -15.16 -6.37 -0.56
CA ALA A 66 -15.48 -5.00 -0.17
C ALA A 66 -14.24 -4.28 0.38
N GLY A 67 -13.44 -4.94 1.22
CA GLY A 67 -12.17 -4.44 1.72
C GLY A 67 -11.19 -4.11 0.59
N ALA A 68 -11.03 -5.03 -0.37
CA ALA A 68 -10.17 -4.83 -1.53
C ALA A 68 -10.63 -3.65 -2.42
N ILE A 69 -11.93 -3.47 -2.60
CA ILE A 69 -12.50 -2.33 -3.33
C ILE A 69 -12.18 -1.02 -2.62
N VAL A 70 -12.37 -0.93 -1.29
CA VAL A 70 -12.07 0.27 -0.51
C VAL A 70 -10.58 0.63 -0.60
N LEU A 71 -9.67 -0.35 -0.47
CA LEU A 71 -8.23 -0.14 -0.61
C LEU A 71 -7.86 0.34 -2.01
N SER A 72 -8.45 -0.27 -3.05
CA SER A 72 -8.21 0.12 -4.44
C SER A 72 -8.73 1.53 -4.74
N ALA A 73 -9.92 1.88 -4.27
CA ALA A 73 -10.49 3.21 -4.42
C ALA A 73 -9.65 4.27 -3.69
N SER A 74 -9.15 3.97 -2.49
CA SER A 74 -8.24 4.85 -1.76
C SER A 74 -6.93 5.06 -2.52
N SER A 75 -6.36 4.01 -3.11
CA SER A 75 -5.14 4.08 -3.91
C SER A 75 -5.34 4.93 -5.17
N ILE A 76 -6.46 4.75 -5.88
CA ILE A 76 -6.82 5.57 -7.06
C ILE A 76 -6.97 7.03 -6.65
N SER A 77 -7.66 7.33 -5.55
CA SER A 77 -7.81 8.70 -5.04
C SER A 77 -6.46 9.36 -4.76
N LYS A 78 -5.53 8.64 -4.14
CA LYS A 78 -4.16 9.14 -3.89
C LYS A 78 -3.43 9.44 -5.18
N LEU A 79 -3.48 8.53 -6.17
CA LEU A 79 -2.85 8.74 -7.48
C LEU A 79 -3.47 9.92 -8.24
N VAL A 80 -4.79 10.07 -8.22
CA VAL A 80 -5.47 11.20 -8.86
C VAL A 80 -5.08 12.52 -8.20
N ASN A 81 -5.02 12.58 -6.89
CA ASN A 81 -4.60 13.78 -6.17
C ASN A 81 -3.13 14.13 -6.44
N ALA A 82 -2.23 13.13 -6.42
CA ALA A 82 -0.84 13.31 -6.78
C ALA A 82 -0.70 13.79 -8.24
N ALA A 83 -1.35 13.13 -9.20
CA ALA A 83 -1.35 13.57 -10.60
C ALA A 83 -1.90 15.01 -10.79
N LYS A 84 -2.90 15.37 -9.98
CA LYS A 84 -3.46 16.72 -9.99
C LYS A 84 -2.44 17.76 -9.51
N SER A 85 -1.62 17.48 -8.49
CA SER A 85 -0.58 18.39 -8.01
C SER A 85 0.49 18.66 -9.08
N PHE A 86 0.75 17.70 -9.98
CA PHE A 86 1.65 17.88 -11.14
C PHE A 86 0.99 18.58 -12.33
N SER A 87 -0.32 18.45 -12.49
CA SER A 87 -1.04 18.96 -13.67
C SER A 87 -1.48 20.41 -13.54
N PHE A 88 -1.60 20.94 -12.33
CA PHE A 88 -1.91 22.36 -12.14
C PHE A 88 -0.72 23.20 -12.57
N LYS A 89 -0.81 23.69 -13.79
CA LYS A 89 0.08 24.69 -14.35
C LYS A 89 -0.24 26.02 -13.68
N ASP A 90 0.28 26.18 -12.47
CA ASP A 90 0.12 27.42 -11.72
C ASP A 90 0.80 28.56 -12.47
N ARG A 91 -0.02 29.43 -13.02
CA ARG A 91 0.40 30.67 -13.67
C ARG A 91 0.77 31.77 -12.68
N ASP A 92 0.59 31.52 -11.38
CA ASP A 92 0.86 32.51 -10.35
C ASP A 92 2.17 32.17 -9.60
N ALA A 93 3.12 33.07 -9.74
CA ALA A 93 4.37 33.06 -8.98
C ALA A 93 4.06 33.17 -7.48
N GLY A 94 4.25 32.05 -6.76
CA GLY A 94 4.21 32.00 -5.30
C GLY A 94 2.92 31.43 -4.69
N GLN A 95 2.83 30.12 -4.65
CA GLN A 95 1.87 29.44 -3.77
C GLN A 95 2.53 29.08 -2.44
N ASN A 96 1.70 29.00 -1.38
CA ASN A 96 2.15 28.52 -0.07
C ASN A 96 2.25 26.99 -0.09
N VAL A 97 3.44 26.48 -0.47
CA VAL A 97 3.71 25.07 -0.74
C VAL A 97 4.16 24.33 0.52
N ASP A 98 3.62 23.14 0.71
CA ASP A 98 4.09 22.16 1.66
C ASP A 98 5.08 21.22 0.94
N VAL A 99 6.36 21.31 1.31
CA VAL A 99 7.42 20.53 0.68
C VAL A 99 7.24 19.03 0.89
N HIS A 100 6.83 18.63 2.09
CA HIS A 100 6.61 17.22 2.40
C HIS A 100 5.48 16.63 1.56
N GLN A 101 4.39 17.38 1.37
CA GLN A 101 3.27 16.92 0.54
C GLN A 101 3.72 16.69 -0.91
N GLY A 102 4.51 17.62 -1.49
CA GLY A 102 5.04 17.46 -2.85
C GLY A 102 5.93 16.23 -3.02
N ILE A 103 6.77 15.95 -2.01
CA ILE A 103 7.63 14.76 -1.98
C ILE A 103 6.77 13.48 -1.87
N GLU A 104 5.78 13.44 -0.98
CA GLU A 104 4.90 12.26 -0.80
C GLU A 104 4.02 12.00 -2.03
N ASP A 105 3.55 13.05 -2.69
CA ASP A 105 2.83 12.92 -3.97
C ASP A 105 3.74 12.28 -5.05
N THR A 106 4.99 12.69 -5.11
CA THR A 106 5.99 12.13 -6.04
C THR A 106 6.29 10.65 -5.73
N ILE A 107 6.50 10.30 -4.45
CA ILE A 107 6.68 8.91 -4.00
C ILE A 107 5.46 8.07 -4.38
N THR A 108 4.26 8.62 -4.25
CA THR A 108 3.01 7.94 -4.61
C THR A 108 2.96 7.61 -6.10
N ILE A 109 3.36 8.55 -6.97
CA ILE A 109 3.42 8.34 -8.42
C ILE A 109 4.45 7.28 -8.79
N LEU A 110 5.63 7.35 -8.18
CA LEU A 110 6.74 6.40 -8.42
C LEU A 110 6.53 5.04 -7.72
N GLY A 111 5.45 4.88 -6.98
CA GLY A 111 5.21 3.73 -6.09
C GLY A 111 5.36 2.35 -6.75
N ASN A 112 5.01 2.20 -8.04
CA ASN A 112 5.19 0.94 -8.76
C ASN A 112 6.67 0.59 -9.00
N ARG A 113 7.52 1.59 -9.23
CA ARG A 113 8.97 1.41 -9.41
C ARG A 113 9.66 1.13 -8.07
N LEU A 114 9.22 1.80 -7.00
CA LEU A 114 9.75 1.63 -5.64
C LEU A 114 9.41 0.25 -5.05
N LYS A 115 8.22 -0.29 -5.30
CA LYS A 115 7.77 -1.62 -4.80
C LYS A 115 8.62 -2.80 -5.27
N GLN A 116 9.54 -2.62 -6.19
CA GLN A 116 10.42 -3.67 -6.72
C GLN A 116 11.60 -4.02 -5.79
N GLY A 117 11.63 -3.51 -4.57
CA GLY A 117 12.67 -3.81 -3.58
C GLY A 117 13.48 -2.59 -3.12
N ILE A 118 13.00 -1.37 -3.40
CA ILE A 118 13.59 -0.12 -2.93
C ILE A 118 12.85 0.35 -1.68
N GLU A 119 13.60 0.55 -0.60
CA GLU A 119 13.09 1.12 0.64
C GLU A 119 13.23 2.64 0.61
N VAL A 120 12.18 3.36 1.04
CA VAL A 120 12.21 4.83 1.17
C VAL A 120 12.08 5.20 2.65
N VAL A 121 13.17 5.70 3.22
CA VAL A 121 13.26 6.17 4.61
C VAL A 121 13.03 7.68 4.64
N ARG A 122 12.16 8.13 5.53
CA ARG A 122 11.79 9.53 5.71
C ARG A 122 12.34 10.06 7.02
N VAL A 123 13.13 11.14 6.94
CA VAL A 123 13.69 11.88 8.08
C VAL A 123 13.24 13.34 7.96
N PHE A 124 11.96 13.55 8.13
CA PHE A 124 11.31 14.84 7.94
C PHE A 124 11.33 15.68 9.21
N ASP A 125 11.77 16.93 9.08
CA ASP A 125 11.61 17.94 10.12
C ASP A 125 10.11 18.28 10.26
N GLN A 126 9.51 17.95 11.40
CA GLN A 126 8.09 18.13 11.64
C GLN A 126 7.67 19.61 11.78
N GLU A 127 8.62 20.50 12.02
CA GLU A 127 8.39 21.94 12.17
C GLU A 127 8.73 22.72 10.90
N LEU A 128 8.98 22.03 9.78
CA LEU A 128 9.36 22.66 8.50
C LEU A 128 8.27 23.66 8.04
N PRO A 129 8.58 24.93 7.82
CA PRO A 129 7.59 25.91 7.38
C PRO A 129 7.18 25.68 5.93
N ARG A 130 5.99 26.12 5.57
CA ARG A 130 5.58 26.23 4.17
C ARG A 130 6.37 27.36 3.48
N ILE A 131 6.62 27.22 2.20
CA ILE A 131 7.35 28.20 1.41
C ILE A 131 6.52 28.75 0.25
N MET A 132 6.84 30.00 -0.13
CA MET A 132 6.27 30.60 -1.35
C MET A 132 7.09 30.15 -2.56
N ALA A 133 6.55 29.21 -3.34
CA ALA A 133 7.24 28.62 -4.47
C ALA A 133 6.26 28.14 -5.56
N PRO A 134 6.70 27.97 -6.81
CA PRO A 134 5.92 27.30 -7.84
C PRO A 134 5.89 25.79 -7.57
N GLY A 135 4.79 25.31 -6.98
CA GLY A 135 4.65 23.92 -6.51
C GLY A 135 4.86 22.87 -7.60
N SER A 136 4.38 23.13 -8.82
CA SER A 136 4.58 22.24 -9.97
C SER A 136 6.05 22.08 -10.38
N GLU A 137 6.85 23.16 -10.29
CA GLU A 137 8.28 23.12 -10.59
C GLU A 137 9.06 22.35 -9.52
N LEU A 138 8.70 22.54 -8.25
CA LEU A 138 9.28 21.75 -7.15
C LEU A 138 8.96 20.26 -7.30
N ASN A 139 7.71 19.92 -7.62
CA ASN A 139 7.34 18.53 -7.86
C ASN A 139 8.14 17.90 -9.02
N GLN A 140 8.45 18.67 -10.05
CA GLN A 140 9.36 18.23 -11.13
C GLN A 140 10.80 17.96 -10.62
N VAL A 141 11.28 18.79 -9.70
CA VAL A 141 12.60 18.56 -9.07
C VAL A 141 12.60 17.25 -8.28
N TRP A 142 11.57 17.02 -7.44
CA TRP A 142 11.44 15.78 -6.68
C TRP A 142 11.33 14.56 -7.58
N MET A 143 10.57 14.67 -8.66
CA MET A 143 10.45 13.60 -9.65
C MET A 143 11.79 13.24 -10.26
N ASN A 144 12.54 14.23 -10.71
CA ASN A 144 13.85 14.01 -11.36
C ASN A 144 14.86 13.39 -10.38
N LEU A 145 14.92 13.90 -9.14
CA LEU A 145 15.87 13.39 -8.14
C LEU A 145 15.55 11.94 -7.74
N LEU A 146 14.29 11.65 -7.44
CA LEU A 146 13.86 10.30 -7.04
C LEU A 146 13.98 9.31 -8.20
N ASP A 147 13.68 9.73 -9.42
CA ASP A 147 13.81 8.89 -10.61
C ASP A 147 15.27 8.51 -10.86
N ASN A 148 16.19 9.48 -10.73
CA ASN A 148 17.63 9.24 -10.83
C ASN A 148 18.13 8.27 -9.73
N SER A 149 17.68 8.43 -8.49
CA SER A 149 18.02 7.51 -7.40
C SER A 149 17.51 6.09 -7.66
N ILE A 150 16.28 5.95 -8.16
CA ILE A 150 15.72 4.65 -8.54
C ILE A 150 16.55 3.98 -9.64
N ASP A 151 16.96 4.74 -10.65
CA ASP A 151 17.79 4.23 -11.76
C ASP A 151 19.19 3.80 -11.26
N ALA A 152 19.80 4.56 -10.34
CA ALA A 152 21.09 4.21 -9.74
C ALA A 152 21.04 2.96 -8.86
N LEU A 153 19.89 2.68 -8.24
CA LEU A 153 19.66 1.50 -7.38
C LEU A 153 19.29 0.24 -8.19
N GLY A 154 18.71 0.40 -9.36
CA GLY A 154 18.15 -0.71 -10.12
C GLY A 154 16.95 -1.35 -9.41
N ASN A 155 17.12 -2.57 -8.87
CA ASN A 155 15.99 -3.31 -8.30
C ASN A 155 16.02 -3.43 -6.75
N LYS A 156 17.08 -2.95 -6.08
CA LYS A 156 17.22 -3.07 -4.62
C LYS A 156 18.07 -1.94 -4.05
N GLY A 157 17.62 -1.38 -2.96
CA GLY A 157 18.42 -0.41 -2.21
C GLY A 157 17.56 0.46 -1.32
N THR A 158 18.17 1.55 -0.84
CA THR A 158 17.51 2.48 0.08
C THR A 158 17.71 3.90 -0.39
N ILE A 159 16.63 4.66 -0.43
CA ILE A 159 16.62 6.12 -0.61
C ILE A 159 16.26 6.73 0.74
N ILE A 160 17.06 7.64 1.23
CA ILE A 160 16.74 8.40 2.45
C ILE A 160 16.33 9.80 2.01
N ILE A 161 15.20 10.29 2.47
CA ILE A 161 14.76 11.66 2.21
C ILE A 161 14.77 12.41 3.52
N SER A 162 15.64 13.38 3.66
CA SER A 162 15.72 14.23 4.84
C SER A 162 15.39 15.67 4.52
N THR A 163 14.74 16.34 5.48
CA THR A 163 14.44 17.76 5.37
C THR A 163 14.85 18.45 6.66
N ARG A 164 15.36 19.68 6.54
CA ARG A 164 15.68 20.55 7.66
C ARG A 164 15.59 22.02 7.27
N GLN A 165 15.42 22.87 8.26
CA GLN A 165 15.60 24.31 8.09
C GLN A 165 17.03 24.69 8.48
N GLU A 166 17.72 25.44 7.61
CA GLU A 166 19.09 25.90 7.83
C GLU A 166 19.25 27.31 7.27
N ASP A 167 19.65 28.26 8.10
CA ASP A 167 19.88 29.66 7.75
C ASP A 167 18.74 30.34 6.97
N GLY A 168 17.50 30.02 7.36
CA GLY A 168 16.29 30.53 6.71
C GLY A 168 15.90 29.86 5.40
N ASN A 169 16.66 28.87 4.96
CA ASN A 169 16.39 28.04 3.80
C ASN A 169 15.82 26.68 4.22
N ILE A 170 15.08 26.03 3.33
CA ILE A 170 14.73 24.62 3.44
C ILE A 170 15.77 23.81 2.67
N VAL A 171 16.39 22.88 3.35
CA VAL A 171 17.33 21.92 2.76
C VAL A 171 16.61 20.57 2.65
N VAL A 172 16.63 20.00 1.44
CA VAL A 172 16.14 18.64 1.16
C VAL A 172 17.31 17.83 0.63
N GLU A 173 17.59 16.71 1.27
CA GLU A 173 18.63 15.77 0.85
C GLU A 173 17.99 14.43 0.50
N ILE A 174 18.44 13.84 -0.62
CA ILE A 174 17.92 12.57 -1.14
C ILE A 174 19.13 11.66 -1.46
N PRO A 175 19.88 11.20 -0.44
CA PRO A 175 20.93 10.22 -0.65
C PRO A 175 20.35 8.85 -0.96
N ASP A 176 21.02 8.13 -1.86
CA ASP A 176 20.78 6.73 -2.17
C ASP A 176 22.06 5.90 -1.97
N ASN A 177 21.92 4.58 -1.88
CA ASN A 177 23.05 3.66 -1.80
C ASN A 177 23.32 2.92 -3.13
N GLY A 178 22.98 3.55 -4.24
CA GLY A 178 23.20 3.03 -5.59
C GLY A 178 24.62 3.13 -6.10
N SER A 179 24.79 2.96 -7.41
CA SER A 179 26.08 2.94 -8.08
C SER A 179 26.80 4.32 -8.11
N GLY A 180 26.11 5.39 -7.71
CA GLY A 180 26.62 6.76 -7.77
C GLY A 180 26.72 7.30 -9.20
N ILE A 181 27.26 8.53 -9.31
CA ILE A 181 27.45 9.20 -10.59
C ILE A 181 28.83 8.84 -11.14
N PRO A 182 28.95 8.29 -12.36
CA PRO A 182 30.23 7.99 -12.98
C PRO A 182 31.13 9.23 -13.07
N GLN A 183 32.43 9.02 -12.83
CA GLN A 183 33.40 10.15 -12.85
C GLN A 183 33.45 10.90 -14.19
N GLU A 184 33.06 10.24 -15.28
CA GLU A 184 33.09 10.80 -16.64
C GLU A 184 32.00 11.86 -16.88
N ILE A 185 30.99 11.95 -16.00
CA ILE A 185 29.84 12.85 -16.09
C ILE A 185 29.66 13.74 -14.85
N GLN A 186 30.62 13.73 -13.94
CA GLN A 186 30.78 14.70 -12.85
C GLN A 186 31.50 15.96 -13.37
#